data_e77069daa027024c7258a5815bdc07df
#
_entry.id   e77069daa027024c7258a5815bdc07df
#
_cell.length_a   1.000
_cell.length_b   1.000
_cell.length_c   1.000
_cell.angle_alpha   90.00
_cell.angle_beta   90.00
_cell.angle_gamma   90.00
#
_symmetry.space_group_name_H-M   'P 1'
#
loop_
_entity.id
_entity.type
_entity.pdbx_description
1 polymer ?
#
loop_
_entity_poly.entity_id
_entity_poly.type
_entity_poly.pdbx_seq_one_letter_code
_entity_poly.pdbx_strand_id
1 'polypeptide(L)'
;MEKRYDVVALGELLIDFAMSGQSDQGNNLFEACPGGAPCNVLAMLAKLGKKTAFIGKVGNDQFGKLLKETIEDVGIESRGLVMDDKVNTTLAFVHTFPDGDRDFSFYRQPGADMMLAENEVDYDLIRQAKIFHLGTLSMTDEPVRSATKKALETAKEAGCLISFDPNLRPPLWSSLELAKEMMEYGFGYCDILKISDNEIQFVSGKEDYDEGVRYLQDKYNIPLILLTLGKDGSRAYYKNLRVERSGYKVDTIETTGAGDTFCGSSLNGVLDRDFLNLSEEDLGNVLSFANAGAALVTTRKGAIRSMPTKEEVEILLGK
;
A
#
# COMPACT_ATOMS: atom_id res chain seq x y z
N MET A 1 -11.07 8.87 22.33
CA MET A 1 -10.33 7.61 22.65
C MET A 1 -8.85 7.90 22.40
N GLU A 2 -7.94 7.33 23.20
CA GLU A 2 -6.51 7.50 23.00
C GLU A 2 -6.05 6.80 21.70
N LYS A 3 -5.27 7.48 20.87
CA LYS A 3 -4.72 6.94 19.62
C LYS A 3 -3.47 6.10 19.94
N ARG A 4 -3.61 4.79 19.98
CA ARG A 4 -2.55 3.82 20.36
C ARG A 4 -1.69 3.37 19.19
N TYR A 5 -2.25 3.39 17.98
CA TYR A 5 -1.57 3.00 16.75
C TYR A 5 -1.27 4.23 15.90
N ASP A 6 -0.08 4.27 15.32
CA ASP A 6 0.27 5.31 14.36
C ASP A 6 -0.49 5.07 13.05
N VAL A 7 -0.49 3.83 12.55
CA VAL A 7 -1.23 3.45 11.34
C VAL A 7 -1.93 2.11 11.54
N VAL A 8 -3.21 2.05 11.19
CA VAL A 8 -3.96 0.80 11.01
C VAL A 8 -4.32 0.69 9.54
N ALA A 9 -4.07 -0.47 8.92
CA ALA A 9 -4.42 -0.69 7.53
C ALA A 9 -5.44 -1.83 7.38
N LEU A 10 -6.34 -1.71 6.38
CA LEU A 10 -7.26 -2.74 5.97
C LEU A 10 -7.02 -3.11 4.51
N GLY A 11 -6.96 -4.39 4.21
CA GLY A 11 -6.89 -4.90 2.84
C GLY A 11 -6.42 -6.33 2.73
N GLU A 12 -5.76 -6.63 1.62
CA GLU A 12 -5.25 -7.95 1.32
C GLU A 12 -3.92 -8.25 2.01
N LEU A 13 -3.75 -9.53 2.33
CA LEU A 13 -2.49 -10.16 2.71
C LEU A 13 -2.43 -11.51 1.99
N LEU A 14 -1.40 -11.76 1.21
CA LEU A 14 -1.32 -12.85 0.26
C LEU A 14 0.10 -13.36 0.07
N ILE A 15 0.27 -14.44 -0.71
CA ILE A 15 1.57 -14.93 -1.12
C ILE A 15 1.81 -14.61 -2.60
N ASP A 16 2.90 -13.89 -2.88
CA ASP A 16 3.45 -13.71 -4.21
C ASP A 16 4.47 -14.83 -4.49
N PHE A 17 4.21 -15.67 -5.49
CA PHE A 17 5.15 -16.66 -5.97
C PHE A 17 6.05 -16.03 -7.05
N ALA A 18 7.27 -15.68 -6.68
CA ALA A 18 8.28 -15.13 -7.59
C ALA A 18 9.15 -16.27 -8.16
N MET A 19 9.44 -16.22 -9.48
CA MET A 19 10.36 -17.16 -10.10
C MET A 19 11.74 -17.09 -9.44
N SER A 20 12.26 -18.23 -8.98
CA SER A 20 13.53 -18.33 -8.25
C SER A 20 14.58 -19.19 -8.97
N GLY A 21 14.27 -19.70 -10.16
CA GLY A 21 15.16 -20.51 -10.98
C GLY A 21 14.53 -21.81 -11.48
N GLN A 22 15.38 -22.79 -11.79
CA GLN A 22 14.96 -24.13 -12.19
C GLN A 22 15.68 -25.19 -11.36
N SER A 23 15.02 -26.30 -11.09
CA SER A 23 15.62 -27.47 -10.46
C SER A 23 16.52 -28.22 -11.44
N ASP A 24 17.32 -29.18 -10.95
CA ASP A 24 18.14 -30.08 -11.79
C ASP A 24 17.33 -30.88 -12.81
N GLN A 25 16.00 -31.03 -12.57
CA GLN A 25 15.07 -31.71 -13.49
C GLN A 25 14.42 -30.77 -14.50
N GLY A 26 14.77 -29.44 -14.50
CA GLY A 26 14.19 -28.43 -15.36
C GLY A 26 12.84 -27.90 -14.91
N ASN A 27 12.37 -28.24 -13.69
CA ASN A 27 11.12 -27.70 -13.14
C ASN A 27 11.34 -26.27 -12.62
N ASN A 28 10.37 -25.38 -12.86
CA ASN A 28 10.41 -24.04 -12.32
C ASN A 28 10.34 -24.05 -10.78
N LEU A 29 11.22 -23.29 -10.15
CA LEU A 29 11.24 -23.04 -8.71
C LEU A 29 10.63 -21.67 -8.43
N PHE A 30 9.79 -21.61 -7.40
CA PHE A 30 9.15 -20.38 -6.96
C PHE A 30 9.46 -20.13 -5.49
N GLU A 31 9.76 -18.89 -5.16
CA GLU A 31 9.88 -18.38 -3.81
C GLU A 31 8.52 -17.85 -3.35
N ALA A 32 8.03 -18.34 -2.21
CA ALA A 32 6.78 -17.87 -1.62
C ALA A 32 7.06 -16.60 -0.80
N CYS A 33 6.78 -15.44 -1.38
CA CYS A 33 7.03 -14.14 -0.77
C CYS A 33 5.74 -13.62 -0.12
N PRO A 34 5.69 -13.43 1.22
CA PRO A 34 4.61 -12.70 1.86
C PRO A 34 4.48 -11.28 1.32
N GLY A 35 3.26 -10.87 0.95
CA GLY A 35 2.97 -9.59 0.32
C GLY A 35 1.53 -9.14 0.57
N GLY A 36 1.15 -8.08 -0.10
CA GLY A 36 -0.11 -7.36 0.05
C GLY A 36 0.18 -5.90 0.35
N ALA A 37 -0.32 -5.00 -0.51
CA ALA A 37 0.07 -3.59 -0.46
C ALA A 37 -0.12 -2.95 0.93
N PRO A 38 -1.26 -3.13 1.64
CA PRO A 38 -1.43 -2.54 2.96
C PRO A 38 -0.40 -3.06 3.98
N CYS A 39 -0.07 -4.36 3.94
CA CYS A 39 0.93 -4.93 4.83
C CYS A 39 2.35 -4.49 4.48
N ASN A 40 2.67 -4.25 3.21
CA ASN A 40 3.94 -3.69 2.79
C ASN A 40 4.13 -2.27 3.36
N VAL A 41 3.08 -1.42 3.29
CA VAL A 41 3.07 -0.08 3.91
C VAL A 41 3.31 -0.17 5.41
N LEU A 42 2.59 -1.07 6.10
CA LEU A 42 2.75 -1.27 7.54
C LEU A 42 4.13 -1.80 7.92
N ALA A 43 4.71 -2.71 7.12
CA ALA A 43 6.04 -3.26 7.35
C ALA A 43 7.12 -2.16 7.27
N MET A 44 7.02 -1.25 6.30
CA MET A 44 7.92 -0.09 6.22
C MET A 44 7.77 0.80 7.46
N LEU A 45 6.55 1.09 7.89
CA LEU A 45 6.28 1.90 9.07
C LEU A 45 6.80 1.23 10.36
N ALA A 46 6.56 -0.08 10.52
CA ALA A 46 7.08 -0.85 11.66
C ALA A 46 8.61 -0.85 11.68
N LYS A 47 9.26 -0.99 10.51
CA LYS A 47 10.72 -0.89 10.36
C LYS A 47 11.26 0.48 10.78
N LEU A 48 10.46 1.53 10.64
CA LEU A 48 10.76 2.90 11.10
C LEU A 48 10.33 3.16 12.55
N GLY A 49 9.90 2.13 13.29
CA GLY A 49 9.57 2.22 14.71
C GLY A 49 8.15 2.72 15.02
N LYS A 50 7.25 2.78 14.02
CA LYS A 50 5.84 3.15 14.23
C LYS A 50 5.03 1.95 14.73
N LYS A 51 3.99 2.22 15.52
CA LYS A 51 3.04 1.22 15.99
C LYS A 51 1.98 0.98 14.93
N THR A 52 1.96 -0.23 14.37
CA THR A 52 1.09 -0.59 13.26
C THR A 52 0.19 -1.76 13.59
N ALA A 53 -1.00 -1.83 12.98
CA ALA A 53 -1.90 -2.98 13.06
C ALA A 53 -2.57 -3.25 11.71
N PHE A 54 -2.85 -4.52 11.45
CA PHE A 54 -3.47 -4.96 10.21
C PHE A 54 -4.88 -5.52 10.45
N ILE A 55 -5.80 -5.20 9.55
CA ILE A 55 -7.15 -5.75 9.45
C ILE A 55 -7.30 -6.41 8.08
N GLY A 56 -7.64 -7.69 8.09
CA GLY A 56 -7.81 -8.46 6.86
C GLY A 56 -8.19 -9.90 7.13
N LYS A 57 -8.19 -10.73 6.07
CA LYS A 57 -8.56 -12.13 6.19
C LYS A 57 -7.67 -12.99 5.30
N VAL A 58 -7.22 -14.12 5.85
CA VAL A 58 -6.44 -15.15 5.14
C VAL A 58 -7.05 -16.51 5.42
N GLY A 59 -6.72 -17.53 4.63
CA GLY A 59 -7.17 -18.90 4.87
C GLY A 59 -6.54 -19.49 6.14
N ASN A 60 -7.25 -20.38 6.83
CA ASN A 60 -6.68 -21.21 7.89
C ASN A 60 -5.87 -22.36 7.29
N ASP A 61 -4.95 -22.04 6.42
CA ASP A 61 -4.05 -22.96 5.72
C ASP A 61 -2.59 -22.66 6.06
N GLN A 62 -1.64 -23.39 5.43
CA GLN A 62 -0.22 -23.18 5.71
C GLN A 62 0.29 -21.81 5.30
N PHE A 63 -0.27 -21.25 4.22
CA PHE A 63 0.10 -19.90 3.76
C PHE A 63 -0.47 -18.82 4.67
N GLY A 64 -1.71 -18.95 5.14
CA GLY A 64 -2.30 -18.01 6.09
C GLY A 64 -1.53 -18.00 7.42
N LYS A 65 -1.08 -19.16 7.91
CA LYS A 65 -0.23 -19.25 9.10
C LYS A 65 1.13 -18.57 8.89
N LEU A 66 1.79 -18.82 7.74
CA LEU A 66 3.04 -18.17 7.37
C LEU A 66 2.88 -16.64 7.30
N LEU A 67 1.78 -16.16 6.73
CA LEU A 67 1.48 -14.74 6.62
C LEU A 67 1.29 -14.10 7.99
N LYS A 68 0.51 -14.74 8.87
CA LYS A 68 0.31 -14.27 10.24
C LYS A 68 1.64 -14.17 10.99
N GLU A 69 2.44 -15.24 10.99
CA GLU A 69 3.76 -15.25 11.61
C GLU A 69 4.66 -14.15 11.03
N THR A 70 4.63 -13.95 9.71
CA THR A 70 5.45 -12.92 9.06
C THR A 70 5.11 -11.51 9.51
N ILE A 71 3.82 -11.15 9.59
CA ILE A 71 3.45 -9.80 10.02
C ILE A 71 3.75 -9.58 11.52
N GLU A 72 3.59 -10.62 12.35
CA GLU A 72 3.96 -10.57 13.76
C GLU A 72 5.49 -10.41 13.94
N ASP A 73 6.30 -11.15 13.18
CA ASP A 73 7.77 -11.09 13.19
C ASP A 73 8.31 -9.69 12.86
N VAL A 74 7.65 -8.97 11.96
CA VAL A 74 8.05 -7.60 11.58
C VAL A 74 7.42 -6.52 12.47
N GLY A 75 6.67 -6.91 13.51
CA GLY A 75 6.14 -6.00 14.52
C GLY A 75 4.79 -5.36 14.17
N ILE A 76 4.02 -5.96 13.25
CA ILE A 76 2.66 -5.53 12.94
C ILE A 76 1.68 -6.29 13.86
N GLU A 77 0.82 -5.58 14.59
CA GLU A 77 -0.24 -6.18 15.39
C GLU A 77 -1.24 -6.93 14.51
N SER A 78 -1.44 -8.22 14.76
CA SER A 78 -2.26 -9.15 13.98
C SER A 78 -3.66 -9.39 14.53
N ARG A 79 -4.07 -8.71 15.60
CA ARG A 79 -5.38 -8.94 16.27
C ARG A 79 -6.57 -8.80 15.31
N GLY A 80 -6.45 -7.94 14.30
CA GLY A 80 -7.47 -7.74 13.27
C GLY A 80 -7.41 -8.73 12.11
N LEU A 81 -6.49 -9.71 12.13
CA LEU A 81 -6.38 -10.73 11.09
C LEU A 81 -7.31 -11.91 11.39
N VAL A 82 -8.25 -12.16 10.49
CA VAL A 82 -9.20 -13.27 10.57
C VAL A 82 -8.65 -14.47 9.79
N MET A 83 -8.79 -15.67 10.36
CA MET A 83 -8.45 -16.94 9.70
C MET A 83 -9.73 -17.60 9.18
N ASP A 84 -9.85 -17.83 7.87
CA ASP A 84 -11.03 -18.45 7.24
C ASP A 84 -10.86 -19.97 7.13
N ASP A 85 -11.80 -20.74 7.69
CA ASP A 85 -11.77 -22.21 7.65
C ASP A 85 -12.29 -22.80 6.32
N LYS A 86 -12.85 -21.99 5.43
CA LYS A 86 -13.55 -22.44 4.21
C LYS A 86 -12.88 -21.99 2.93
N VAL A 87 -12.27 -20.81 2.94
CA VAL A 87 -11.66 -20.21 1.75
C VAL A 87 -10.16 -20.08 1.95
N ASN A 88 -9.41 -20.50 0.95
CA ASN A 88 -7.94 -20.52 1.01
C ASN A 88 -7.34 -19.12 0.90
N THR A 89 -6.13 -18.99 1.40
CA THR A 89 -5.29 -17.80 1.21
C THR A 89 -5.12 -17.49 -0.26
N THR A 90 -5.23 -16.21 -0.63
CA THR A 90 -4.97 -15.73 -1.99
C THR A 90 -3.51 -15.93 -2.36
N LEU A 91 -3.30 -16.43 -3.59
CA LEU A 91 -1.97 -16.58 -4.18
C LEU A 91 -1.88 -15.77 -5.47
N ALA A 92 -0.71 -15.17 -5.72
CA ALA A 92 -0.36 -14.56 -6.98
C ALA A 92 0.93 -15.18 -7.51
N PHE A 93 0.97 -15.47 -8.80
CA PHE A 93 2.20 -15.91 -9.48
C PHE A 93 2.72 -14.77 -10.33
N VAL A 94 3.97 -14.36 -10.10
CA VAL A 94 4.64 -13.30 -10.83
C VAL A 94 5.39 -13.92 -12.00
N HIS A 95 4.99 -13.55 -13.21
CA HIS A 95 5.65 -13.94 -14.45
C HIS A 95 6.52 -12.78 -14.92
N THR A 96 7.83 -12.98 -14.97
CA THR A 96 8.77 -11.97 -15.49
C THR A 96 9.15 -12.35 -16.91
N PHE A 97 8.97 -11.44 -17.86
CA PHE A 97 9.36 -11.62 -19.26
C PHE A 97 10.81 -11.22 -19.50
N PRO A 98 11.45 -11.67 -20.62
CA PRO A 98 12.84 -11.36 -20.93
C PRO A 98 13.13 -9.86 -21.12
N ASP A 99 12.12 -9.06 -21.47
CA ASP A 99 12.20 -7.60 -21.60
C ASP A 99 12.08 -6.85 -20.26
N GLY A 100 11.87 -7.61 -19.16
CA GLY A 100 11.70 -7.09 -17.79
C GLY A 100 10.27 -6.71 -17.43
N ASP A 101 9.32 -6.90 -18.35
CA ASP A 101 7.89 -6.74 -18.07
C ASP A 101 7.36 -7.88 -17.19
N ARG A 102 6.22 -7.65 -16.54
CA ARG A 102 5.62 -8.58 -15.59
C ARG A 102 4.14 -8.78 -15.86
N ASP A 103 3.71 -10.01 -15.69
CA ASP A 103 2.31 -10.39 -15.66
C ASP A 103 2.02 -11.16 -14.35
N PHE A 104 0.77 -11.14 -13.93
CA PHE A 104 0.33 -11.77 -12.69
C PHE A 104 -0.82 -12.73 -12.96
N SER A 105 -0.69 -13.96 -12.45
CA SER A 105 -1.80 -14.91 -12.38
C SER A 105 -2.31 -14.99 -10.95
N PHE A 106 -3.54 -14.52 -10.72
CA PHE A 106 -4.15 -14.53 -9.40
C PHE A 106 -5.03 -15.74 -9.17
N TYR A 107 -4.83 -16.42 -8.05
CA TYR A 107 -5.71 -17.46 -7.53
C TYR A 107 -6.54 -16.86 -6.39
N ARG A 108 -7.59 -16.11 -6.78
CA ARG A 108 -8.43 -15.27 -5.92
C ARG A 108 -9.90 -15.32 -6.38
N GLN A 109 -10.50 -16.56 -6.46
CA GLN A 109 -11.87 -16.77 -6.98
C GLN A 109 -12.70 -17.77 -6.12
N PRO A 110 -13.12 -17.39 -4.89
CA PRO A 110 -12.64 -16.28 -4.08
C PRO A 110 -11.33 -16.61 -3.38
N GLY A 111 -10.57 -15.58 -3.02
CA GLY A 111 -9.53 -15.67 -1.99
C GLY A 111 -10.11 -15.26 -0.64
N ALA A 112 -9.48 -15.70 0.46
CA ALA A 112 -9.98 -15.41 1.80
C ALA A 112 -10.07 -13.90 2.10
N ASP A 113 -9.18 -13.09 1.53
CA ASP A 113 -9.20 -11.63 1.68
C ASP A 113 -10.48 -10.99 1.15
N MET A 114 -11.13 -11.58 0.14
CA MET A 114 -12.43 -11.13 -0.39
C MET A 114 -13.59 -11.41 0.56
N MET A 115 -13.41 -12.36 1.50
CA MET A 115 -14.47 -12.87 2.36
C MET A 115 -14.53 -12.18 3.73
N LEU A 116 -13.78 -11.09 3.95
CA LEU A 116 -13.87 -10.30 5.17
C LEU A 116 -15.25 -9.62 5.23
N ALA A 117 -16.05 -9.99 6.21
CA ALA A 117 -17.39 -9.42 6.44
C ALA A 117 -17.35 -8.28 7.47
N GLU A 118 -18.36 -7.39 7.44
CA GLU A 118 -18.45 -6.24 8.35
C GLU A 118 -18.36 -6.63 9.83
N ASN A 119 -18.99 -7.73 10.23
CA ASN A 119 -19.01 -8.20 11.62
C ASN A 119 -17.70 -8.86 12.07
N GLU A 120 -16.74 -9.05 11.17
CA GLU A 120 -15.41 -9.59 11.47
C GLU A 120 -14.36 -8.47 11.63
N VAL A 121 -14.68 -7.25 11.21
CA VAL A 121 -13.77 -6.10 11.31
C VAL A 121 -13.61 -5.65 12.75
N ASP A 122 -12.36 -5.54 13.23
CA ASP A 122 -12.05 -4.94 14.53
C ASP A 122 -12.08 -3.40 14.43
N TYR A 123 -13.27 -2.83 14.59
CA TYR A 123 -13.46 -1.38 14.53
C TYR A 123 -12.76 -0.63 15.68
N ASP A 124 -12.42 -1.31 16.78
CA ASP A 124 -11.69 -0.67 17.88
C ASP A 124 -10.23 -0.41 17.52
N LEU A 125 -9.61 -1.23 16.67
CA LEU A 125 -8.30 -0.92 16.07
C LEU A 125 -8.39 0.38 15.28
N ILE A 126 -9.41 0.52 14.42
CA ILE A 126 -9.59 1.71 13.58
C ILE A 126 -9.75 2.97 14.45
N ARG A 127 -10.60 2.92 15.48
CA ARG A 127 -10.82 4.08 16.38
C ARG A 127 -9.56 4.50 17.13
N GLN A 128 -8.62 3.60 17.33
CA GLN A 128 -7.34 3.83 18.01
C GLN A 128 -6.21 4.26 17.06
N ALA A 129 -6.46 4.38 15.75
CA ALA A 129 -5.45 4.78 14.76
C ALA A 129 -5.34 6.30 14.64
N LYS A 130 -4.12 6.83 14.44
CA LYS A 130 -3.91 8.19 13.97
C LYS A 130 -4.21 8.28 12.48
N ILE A 131 -3.71 7.32 11.70
CA ILE A 131 -3.96 7.18 10.26
C ILE A 131 -4.63 5.83 10.01
N PHE A 132 -5.70 5.82 9.21
CA PHE A 132 -6.29 4.61 8.64
C PHE A 132 -5.89 4.52 7.16
N HIS A 133 -5.25 3.43 6.77
CA HIS A 133 -4.73 3.22 5.41
C HIS A 133 -5.45 2.08 4.70
N LEU A 134 -5.69 2.24 3.40
CA LEU A 134 -6.27 1.20 2.55
C LEU A 134 -5.90 1.40 1.07
N GLY A 135 -6.12 0.33 0.29
CA GLY A 135 -6.09 0.35 -1.16
C GLY A 135 -7.45 -0.06 -1.76
N THR A 136 -7.48 -0.31 -3.08
CA THR A 136 -8.74 -0.66 -3.75
C THR A 136 -9.03 -2.16 -3.81
N LEU A 137 -8.07 -3.04 -3.54
CA LEU A 137 -8.28 -4.50 -3.65
C LEU A 137 -9.35 -5.02 -2.68
N SER A 138 -9.52 -4.38 -1.52
CA SER A 138 -10.62 -4.67 -0.59
C SER A 138 -11.97 -4.09 -1.02
N MET A 139 -12.06 -3.50 -2.22
CA MET A 139 -13.28 -2.94 -2.79
C MET A 139 -13.73 -3.66 -4.08
N THR A 140 -13.05 -4.75 -4.48
CA THR A 140 -13.35 -5.46 -5.74
C THR A 140 -14.71 -6.16 -5.69
N ASP A 141 -15.04 -6.80 -4.57
CA ASP A 141 -16.21 -7.69 -4.45
C ASP A 141 -16.86 -7.60 -3.07
N GLU A 142 -18.06 -8.19 -2.95
CA GLU A 142 -18.70 -8.41 -1.66
C GLU A 142 -18.23 -9.76 -1.04
N PRO A 143 -18.17 -9.88 0.29
CA PRO A 143 -18.58 -8.90 1.32
C PRO A 143 -17.52 -7.86 1.71
N VAL A 144 -16.26 -8.01 1.25
CA VAL A 144 -15.14 -7.14 1.70
C VAL A 144 -15.34 -5.67 1.31
N ARG A 145 -16.04 -5.39 0.21
CA ARG A 145 -16.39 -4.01 -0.20
C ARG A 145 -17.24 -3.31 0.86
N SER A 146 -18.31 -3.96 1.33
CA SER A 146 -19.17 -3.43 2.40
C SER A 146 -18.38 -3.24 3.69
N ALA A 147 -17.55 -4.22 4.07
CA ALA A 147 -16.67 -4.12 5.23
C ALA A 147 -15.71 -2.94 5.15
N THR A 148 -15.10 -2.72 3.97
CA THR A 148 -14.17 -1.59 3.72
C THR A 148 -14.88 -0.24 3.77
N LYS A 149 -16.08 -0.13 3.19
CA LYS A 149 -16.88 1.09 3.26
C LYS A 149 -17.23 1.44 4.71
N LYS A 150 -17.67 0.46 5.50
CA LYS A 150 -17.97 0.65 6.92
C LYS A 150 -16.74 1.01 7.75
N ALA A 151 -15.57 0.44 7.40
CA ALA A 151 -14.30 0.79 8.03
C ALA A 151 -13.91 2.25 7.75
N LEU A 152 -14.07 2.75 6.51
CA LEU A 152 -13.85 4.15 6.14
C LEU A 152 -14.76 5.11 6.92
N GLU A 153 -16.07 4.81 7.01
CA GLU A 153 -17.00 5.58 7.82
C GLU A 153 -16.55 5.66 9.28
N THR A 154 -16.18 4.50 9.86
CA THR A 154 -15.71 4.42 11.25
C THR A 154 -14.42 5.24 11.46
N ALA A 155 -13.48 5.19 10.52
CA ALA A 155 -12.24 5.96 10.57
C ALA A 155 -12.52 7.48 10.54
N LYS A 156 -13.41 7.92 9.66
CA LYS A 156 -13.83 9.32 9.55
C LYS A 156 -14.52 9.80 10.83
N GLU A 157 -15.47 9.04 11.37
CA GLU A 157 -16.15 9.34 12.64
C GLU A 157 -15.19 9.41 13.83
N ALA A 158 -14.13 8.58 13.82
CA ALA A 158 -13.10 8.55 14.85
C ALA A 158 -12.05 9.66 14.71
N GLY A 159 -12.13 10.48 13.67
CA GLY A 159 -11.17 11.55 13.38
C GLY A 159 -9.77 11.04 13.04
N CYS A 160 -9.69 9.89 12.37
CA CYS A 160 -8.44 9.43 11.77
C CYS A 160 -8.15 10.24 10.51
N LEU A 161 -6.87 10.50 10.22
CA LEU A 161 -6.48 10.85 8.85
C LEU A 161 -6.64 9.59 7.98
N ILE A 162 -7.18 9.75 6.78
CA ILE A 162 -7.38 8.65 5.85
C ILE A 162 -6.31 8.70 4.76
N SER A 163 -5.46 7.68 4.72
CA SER A 163 -4.46 7.46 3.68
C SER A 163 -4.99 6.46 2.67
N PHE A 164 -4.93 6.81 1.41
CA PHE A 164 -5.41 5.99 0.32
C PHE A 164 -4.35 5.83 -0.77
N ASP A 165 -4.08 4.58 -1.16
CA ASP A 165 -3.30 4.21 -2.35
C ASP A 165 -4.19 3.33 -3.23
N PRO A 166 -4.72 3.81 -4.36
CA PRO A 166 -5.58 3.01 -5.21
C PRO A 166 -4.97 1.66 -5.57
N ASN A 167 -3.69 1.67 -5.91
CA ASN A 167 -2.91 0.48 -6.24
C ASN A 167 -3.66 -0.43 -7.22
N LEU A 168 -4.14 0.16 -8.30
CA LEU A 168 -5.03 -0.45 -9.27
C LEU A 168 -4.42 -1.70 -9.90
N ARG A 169 -5.17 -2.79 -9.87
CA ARG A 169 -4.86 -4.06 -10.54
C ARG A 169 -5.98 -4.41 -11.50
N PRO A 170 -5.94 -3.92 -12.76
CA PRO A 170 -7.03 -4.10 -13.73
C PRO A 170 -7.56 -5.54 -13.84
N PRO A 171 -6.71 -6.61 -13.85
CA PRO A 171 -7.21 -7.99 -13.97
C PRO A 171 -8.08 -8.48 -12.81
N LEU A 172 -8.08 -7.79 -11.66
CA LEU A 172 -8.88 -8.17 -10.48
C LEU A 172 -10.26 -7.51 -10.44
N TRP A 173 -10.59 -6.68 -11.42
CA TRP A 173 -11.85 -5.98 -11.48
C TRP A 173 -12.80 -6.59 -12.52
N SER A 174 -14.07 -6.63 -12.22
CA SER A 174 -15.11 -7.05 -13.19
C SER A 174 -15.25 -6.04 -14.34
N SER A 175 -14.94 -4.77 -14.09
CA SER A 175 -14.81 -3.73 -15.13
C SER A 175 -13.93 -2.57 -14.65
N LEU A 176 -13.36 -1.81 -15.58
CA LEU A 176 -12.59 -0.61 -15.27
C LEU A 176 -13.47 0.53 -14.77
N GLU A 177 -14.74 0.55 -15.17
CA GLU A 177 -15.74 1.51 -14.70
C GLU A 177 -15.97 1.33 -13.20
N LEU A 178 -16.14 0.07 -12.73
CA LEU A 178 -16.28 -0.23 -11.32
C LEU A 178 -15.01 0.10 -10.55
N ALA A 179 -13.83 -0.20 -11.11
CA ALA A 179 -12.57 0.18 -10.50
C ALA A 179 -12.48 1.69 -10.28
N LYS A 180 -12.84 2.47 -11.30
CA LYS A 180 -12.85 3.93 -11.21
C LYS A 180 -13.87 4.44 -10.18
N GLU A 181 -15.08 3.87 -10.16
CA GLU A 181 -16.10 4.20 -9.16
C GLU A 181 -15.59 3.99 -7.72
N MET A 182 -14.92 2.87 -7.47
CA MET A 182 -14.38 2.57 -6.14
C MET A 182 -13.17 3.44 -5.78
N MET A 183 -12.33 3.80 -6.75
CA MET A 183 -11.28 4.79 -6.55
C MET A 183 -11.88 6.15 -6.19
N GLU A 184 -12.90 6.60 -6.93
CA GLU A 184 -13.62 7.85 -6.66
C GLU A 184 -14.32 7.84 -5.29
N TYR A 185 -14.87 6.70 -4.87
CA TYR A 185 -15.40 6.52 -3.52
C TYR A 185 -14.31 6.75 -2.46
N GLY A 186 -13.13 6.14 -2.62
CA GLY A 186 -11.99 6.32 -1.72
C GLY A 186 -11.49 7.77 -1.67
N PHE A 187 -11.44 8.45 -2.81
CA PHE A 187 -11.06 9.89 -2.87
C PHE A 187 -11.97 10.79 -2.04
N GLY A 188 -13.27 10.45 -1.95
CA GLY A 188 -14.23 11.21 -1.15
C GLY A 188 -13.97 11.20 0.37
N TYR A 189 -13.16 10.26 0.85
CA TYR A 189 -12.76 10.16 2.26
C TYR A 189 -11.31 10.59 2.50
N CYS A 190 -10.49 10.67 1.46
CA CYS A 190 -9.04 10.71 1.52
C CYS A 190 -8.48 12.04 2.02
N ASP A 191 -7.55 11.99 2.98
CA ASP A 191 -6.76 13.14 3.44
C ASP A 191 -5.35 13.10 2.83
N ILE A 192 -4.78 11.89 2.62
CA ILE A 192 -3.46 11.66 2.08
C ILE A 192 -3.59 10.64 0.94
N LEU A 193 -3.48 11.10 -0.29
CA LEU A 193 -3.50 10.27 -1.48
C LEU A 193 -2.08 9.98 -1.95
N LYS A 194 -1.69 8.71 -2.06
CA LYS A 194 -0.57 8.32 -2.92
C LYS A 194 -1.16 7.77 -4.22
N ILE A 195 -0.68 8.21 -5.35
CA ILE A 195 -1.17 7.80 -6.67
C ILE A 195 -0.02 7.74 -7.66
N SER A 196 -0.05 6.79 -8.59
CA SER A 196 0.94 6.69 -9.67
C SER A 196 0.56 7.54 -10.89
N ASP A 197 1.53 7.75 -11.78
CA ASP A 197 1.37 8.45 -13.06
C ASP A 197 0.25 7.84 -13.92
N ASN A 198 0.23 6.52 -14.06
CA ASN A 198 -0.80 5.83 -14.85
C ASN A 198 -2.19 5.95 -14.19
N GLU A 199 -2.26 5.87 -12.86
CA GLU A 199 -3.52 5.97 -12.14
C GLU A 199 -4.12 7.37 -12.20
N ILE A 200 -3.29 8.42 -12.05
CA ILE A 200 -3.77 9.80 -12.15
C ILE A 200 -4.34 10.09 -13.54
N GLN A 201 -3.69 9.60 -14.61
CA GLN A 201 -4.21 9.71 -15.97
C GLN A 201 -5.51 8.93 -16.17
N PHE A 202 -5.57 7.71 -15.63
CA PHE A 202 -6.78 6.87 -15.72
C PHE A 202 -8.01 7.52 -15.07
N VAL A 203 -7.86 8.07 -13.85
CA VAL A 203 -9.02 8.62 -13.12
C VAL A 203 -9.42 10.01 -13.61
N SER A 204 -8.45 10.85 -13.98
CA SER A 204 -8.70 12.23 -14.38
C SER A 204 -9.03 12.37 -15.87
N GLY A 205 -8.55 11.43 -16.71
CA GLY A 205 -8.60 11.54 -18.17
C GLY A 205 -7.70 12.66 -18.72
N LYS A 206 -6.72 13.13 -17.92
CA LYS A 206 -5.76 14.18 -18.30
C LYS A 206 -4.41 13.56 -18.64
N GLU A 207 -3.76 14.05 -19.69
CA GLU A 207 -2.39 13.67 -20.03
C GLU A 207 -1.36 14.34 -19.11
N ASP A 208 -1.58 15.63 -18.80
CA ASP A 208 -0.73 16.39 -17.88
C ASP A 208 -1.04 16.04 -16.42
N TYR A 209 0.00 15.70 -15.68
CA TYR A 209 -0.12 15.26 -14.30
C TYR A 209 -0.58 16.38 -13.34
N ASP A 210 -0.12 17.61 -13.57
CA ASP A 210 -0.51 18.76 -12.73
C ASP A 210 -1.99 19.12 -12.95
N GLU A 211 -2.51 18.95 -14.18
CA GLU A 211 -3.95 19.08 -14.47
C GLU A 211 -4.75 17.93 -13.83
N GLY A 212 -4.22 16.69 -13.87
CA GLY A 212 -4.83 15.54 -13.23
C GLY A 212 -4.95 15.71 -11.73
N VAL A 213 -3.89 16.20 -11.09
CA VAL A 213 -3.89 16.48 -9.64
C VAL A 213 -4.88 17.59 -9.30
N ARG A 214 -4.90 18.69 -10.05
CA ARG A 214 -5.90 19.77 -9.85
C ARG A 214 -7.32 19.27 -9.95
N TYR A 215 -7.62 18.43 -10.95
CA TYR A 215 -8.93 17.81 -11.09
C TYR A 215 -9.35 17.04 -9.83
N LEU A 216 -8.44 16.25 -9.21
CA LEU A 216 -8.73 15.53 -7.98
C LEU A 216 -8.88 16.45 -6.77
N GLN A 217 -8.01 17.46 -6.65
CA GLN A 217 -8.09 18.44 -5.55
C GLN A 217 -9.40 19.23 -5.61
N ASP A 218 -9.78 19.72 -6.79
CA ASP A 218 -11.01 20.51 -6.98
C ASP A 218 -12.28 19.69 -6.75
N LYS A 219 -12.27 18.40 -7.15
CA LYS A 219 -13.44 17.53 -7.06
C LYS A 219 -13.63 16.94 -5.66
N TYR A 220 -12.53 16.56 -4.96
CA TYR A 220 -12.58 15.78 -3.73
C TYR A 220 -11.98 16.49 -2.52
N ASN A 221 -11.37 17.68 -2.69
CA ASN A 221 -10.71 18.45 -1.64
C ASN A 221 -9.61 17.67 -0.90
N ILE A 222 -8.83 16.85 -1.61
CA ILE A 222 -7.76 16.05 -1.01
C ILE A 222 -6.61 16.98 -0.57
N PRO A 223 -6.28 17.05 0.74
CA PRO A 223 -5.28 17.98 1.25
C PRO A 223 -3.86 17.70 0.76
N LEU A 224 -3.45 16.43 0.74
CA LEU A 224 -2.11 16.01 0.33
C LEU A 224 -2.18 14.93 -0.75
N ILE A 225 -1.62 15.21 -1.92
CA ILE A 225 -1.45 14.25 -3.00
C ILE A 225 0.05 14.01 -3.23
N LEU A 226 0.45 12.74 -3.17
CA LEU A 226 1.79 12.24 -3.43
C LEU A 226 1.77 11.46 -4.75
N LEU A 227 2.26 12.07 -5.81
CA LEU A 227 2.32 11.47 -7.15
C LEU A 227 3.67 10.80 -7.35
N THR A 228 3.67 9.49 -7.64
CA THR A 228 4.89 8.73 -7.97
C THR A 228 5.08 8.63 -9.48
N LEU A 229 6.32 8.83 -9.95
CA LEU A 229 6.73 8.86 -11.35
C LEU A 229 7.77 7.76 -11.63
N GLY A 230 7.64 6.62 -10.98
CA GLY A 230 8.57 5.49 -11.09
C GLY A 230 10.01 5.91 -10.78
N LYS A 231 10.94 5.62 -11.68
CA LYS A 231 12.38 5.95 -11.54
C LYS A 231 12.67 7.45 -11.55
N ASP A 232 11.76 8.25 -12.07
CA ASP A 232 11.97 9.71 -12.20
C ASP A 232 11.72 10.43 -10.88
N GLY A 233 11.12 9.75 -9.90
CA GLY A 233 10.93 10.27 -8.54
C GLY A 233 9.47 10.53 -8.19
N SER A 234 9.20 11.68 -7.56
CA SER A 234 7.86 11.96 -7.04
C SER A 234 7.57 13.46 -6.90
N ARG A 235 6.27 13.77 -6.81
CA ARG A 235 5.75 15.11 -6.55
C ARG A 235 4.79 15.08 -5.35
N ALA A 236 4.84 16.13 -4.55
CA ALA A 236 3.85 16.38 -3.51
C ALA A 236 3.07 17.66 -3.82
N TYR A 237 1.76 17.59 -3.65
CA TYR A 237 0.85 18.73 -3.79
C TYR A 237 0.09 18.89 -2.48
N TYR A 238 0.27 20.03 -1.84
CA TYR A 238 -0.35 20.35 -0.57
C TYR A 238 -0.79 21.81 -0.55
N LYS A 239 -2.08 22.07 -0.46
CA LYS A 239 -2.62 23.43 -0.62
C LYS A 239 -2.12 24.03 -1.96
N ASN A 240 -1.40 25.16 -1.90
CA ASN A 240 -0.83 25.82 -3.08
C ASN A 240 0.64 25.42 -3.33
N LEU A 241 1.19 24.48 -2.55
CA LEU A 241 2.57 24.01 -2.71
C LEU A 241 2.63 22.87 -3.70
N ARG A 242 3.63 22.89 -4.57
CA ARG A 242 4.07 21.80 -5.43
C ARG A 242 5.56 21.58 -5.26
N VAL A 243 5.94 20.45 -4.75
CA VAL A 243 7.33 20.06 -4.51
C VAL A 243 7.66 18.83 -5.33
N GLU A 244 8.85 18.78 -5.90
CA GLU A 244 9.32 17.64 -6.70
C GLU A 244 10.69 17.18 -6.20
N ARG A 245 10.93 15.86 -6.20
CA ARG A 245 12.23 15.24 -5.90
C ARG A 245 12.48 14.10 -6.86
N SER A 246 13.68 14.07 -7.39
CA SER A 246 14.15 12.99 -8.28
C SER A 246 14.27 11.66 -7.54
N GLY A 247 14.19 10.56 -8.30
CA GLY A 247 14.48 9.23 -7.80
C GLY A 247 15.98 8.99 -7.58
N TYR A 248 16.29 7.87 -6.93
CA TYR A 248 17.67 7.45 -6.69
C TYR A 248 18.04 6.30 -7.63
N LYS A 249 19.26 6.35 -8.18
CA LYS A 249 19.80 5.26 -9.02
C LYS A 249 20.37 4.18 -8.13
N VAL A 250 19.86 2.97 -8.28
CA VAL A 250 20.32 1.76 -7.59
C VAL A 250 20.33 0.57 -8.56
N ASP A 251 21.02 -0.50 -8.20
CA ASP A 251 20.99 -1.75 -8.96
C ASP A 251 19.71 -2.51 -8.63
N THR A 252 18.66 -2.27 -9.40
CA THR A 252 17.32 -2.85 -9.20
C THR A 252 17.31 -4.33 -9.54
N ILE A 253 16.85 -5.14 -8.59
CA ILE A 253 16.59 -6.58 -8.73
C ILE A 253 15.10 -6.81 -9.02
N GLU A 254 14.24 -6.17 -8.22
CA GLU A 254 12.79 -6.34 -8.27
C GLU A 254 12.08 -5.06 -7.86
N THR A 255 10.92 -4.73 -8.47
CA THR A 255 10.19 -3.49 -8.15
C THR A 255 8.98 -3.71 -7.24
N THR A 256 8.75 -4.96 -6.78
CA THR A 256 7.66 -5.28 -5.83
C THR A 256 7.82 -4.47 -4.54
N GLY A 257 6.74 -3.86 -4.09
CA GLY A 257 6.72 -3.09 -2.85
C GLY A 257 7.32 -1.68 -2.92
N ALA A 258 7.86 -1.23 -4.08
CA ALA A 258 8.45 0.11 -4.18
C ALA A 258 7.44 1.23 -3.89
N GLY A 259 6.24 1.14 -4.48
CA GLY A 259 5.14 2.08 -4.23
C GLY A 259 4.67 2.07 -2.77
N ASP A 260 4.57 0.87 -2.19
CA ASP A 260 4.15 0.68 -0.80
C ASP A 260 5.22 1.22 0.17
N THR A 261 6.50 0.98 -0.12
CA THR A 261 7.64 1.53 0.65
C THR A 261 7.66 3.05 0.59
N PHE A 262 7.40 3.63 -0.60
CA PHE A 262 7.25 5.06 -0.76
C PHE A 262 6.09 5.59 0.11
N CYS A 263 4.93 4.93 0.06
CA CYS A 263 3.76 5.29 0.84
C CYS A 263 4.06 5.23 2.35
N GLY A 264 4.58 4.10 2.86
CA GLY A 264 4.93 3.92 4.26
C GLY A 264 5.95 4.93 4.76
N SER A 265 7.00 5.22 3.95
CA SER A 265 8.00 6.24 4.25
C SER A 265 7.40 7.65 4.30
N SER A 266 6.48 7.95 3.38
CA SER A 266 5.78 9.24 3.35
C SER A 266 4.89 9.42 4.58
N LEU A 267 4.12 8.40 4.94
CA LEU A 267 3.27 8.41 6.15
C LEU A 267 4.10 8.57 7.42
N ASN A 268 5.28 7.94 7.50
CA ASN A 268 6.22 8.17 8.60
C ASN A 268 6.59 9.65 8.71
N GLY A 269 6.95 10.26 7.58
CA GLY A 269 7.31 11.69 7.55
C GLY A 269 6.16 12.61 7.94
N VAL A 270 4.91 12.27 7.54
CA VAL A 270 3.70 13.02 7.91
C VAL A 270 3.40 12.89 9.40
N LEU A 271 3.54 11.68 9.98
CA LEU A 271 3.30 11.43 11.40
C LEU A 271 4.23 12.22 12.34
N ASP A 272 5.42 12.56 11.87
CA ASP A 272 6.42 13.30 12.64
C ASP A 272 6.25 14.85 12.51
N ARG A 273 5.19 15.31 11.82
CA ARG A 273 4.93 16.73 11.51
C ARG A 273 3.49 17.13 11.83
N ASP A 274 3.27 18.45 11.85
CA ASP A 274 1.90 18.99 11.89
C ASP A 274 1.28 18.92 10.48
N PHE A 275 0.39 17.95 10.27
CA PHE A 275 -0.28 17.73 8.97
C PHE A 275 -1.03 18.97 8.47
N LEU A 276 -1.52 19.83 9.36
CA LEU A 276 -2.27 21.03 8.98
C LEU A 276 -1.36 22.17 8.46
N ASN A 277 -0.05 22.11 8.75
CA ASN A 277 0.91 23.18 8.47
C ASN A 277 2.21 22.67 7.83
N LEU A 278 2.13 21.72 6.89
CA LEU A 278 3.31 21.24 6.16
C LEU A 278 3.92 22.36 5.33
N SER A 279 5.22 22.57 5.49
CA SER A 279 6.02 23.49 4.69
C SER A 279 6.56 22.84 3.42
N GLU A 280 7.08 23.65 2.49
CA GLU A 280 7.79 23.17 1.30
C GLU A 280 9.02 22.31 1.68
N GLU A 281 9.74 22.70 2.73
CA GLU A 281 10.88 21.95 3.26
C GLU A 281 10.44 20.59 3.82
N ASP A 282 9.34 20.56 4.58
CA ASP A 282 8.77 19.30 5.09
C ASP A 282 8.43 18.34 3.96
N LEU A 283 7.71 18.83 2.94
CA LEU A 283 7.36 18.02 1.77
C LEU A 283 8.60 17.53 1.02
N GLY A 284 9.60 18.41 0.86
CA GLY A 284 10.87 18.03 0.23
C GLY A 284 11.60 16.92 0.98
N ASN A 285 11.64 17.01 2.31
CA ASN A 285 12.25 15.99 3.16
C ASN A 285 11.48 14.67 3.14
N VAL A 286 10.13 14.73 3.16
CA VAL A 286 9.26 13.55 3.03
C VAL A 286 9.52 12.84 1.71
N LEU A 287 9.50 13.56 0.57
CA LEU A 287 9.72 12.97 -0.74
C LEU A 287 11.12 12.39 -0.88
N SER A 288 12.17 13.09 -0.41
CA SER A 288 13.55 12.59 -0.52
C SER A 288 13.70 11.28 0.24
N PHE A 289 13.19 11.19 1.48
CA PHE A 289 13.23 9.97 2.29
C PHE A 289 12.43 8.85 1.64
N ALA A 290 11.24 9.14 1.15
CA ALA A 290 10.35 8.16 0.53
C ALA A 290 10.93 7.62 -0.79
N ASN A 291 11.51 8.48 -1.64
CA ASN A 291 12.17 8.05 -2.88
C ASN A 291 13.39 7.17 -2.60
N ALA A 292 14.18 7.50 -1.56
CA ALA A 292 15.33 6.69 -1.17
C ALA A 292 14.91 5.31 -0.64
N GLY A 293 13.90 5.26 0.23
CA GLY A 293 13.33 4.00 0.72
C GLY A 293 12.79 3.14 -0.41
N ALA A 294 12.01 3.73 -1.33
CA ALA A 294 11.47 3.06 -2.50
C ALA A 294 12.56 2.52 -3.44
N ALA A 295 13.66 3.25 -3.61
CA ALA A 295 14.80 2.77 -4.38
C ALA A 295 15.47 1.57 -3.70
N LEU A 296 15.74 1.65 -2.38
CA LEU A 296 16.43 0.60 -1.65
C LEU A 296 15.66 -0.73 -1.62
N VAL A 297 14.33 -0.73 -1.45
CA VAL A 297 13.57 -1.99 -1.46
C VAL A 297 13.70 -2.71 -2.79
N THR A 298 13.88 -2.01 -3.91
CA THR A 298 14.05 -2.63 -5.23
C THR A 298 15.39 -3.37 -5.41
N THR A 299 16.34 -3.19 -4.53
CA THR A 299 17.63 -3.92 -4.54
C THR A 299 17.55 -5.30 -3.89
N ARG A 300 16.35 -5.71 -3.46
CA ARG A 300 16.10 -6.98 -2.75
C ARG A 300 14.86 -7.66 -3.35
N LYS A 301 14.73 -8.97 -3.13
CA LYS A 301 13.52 -9.72 -3.48
C LYS A 301 12.47 -9.62 -2.38
N GLY A 302 11.21 -9.64 -2.79
CA GLY A 302 10.05 -9.55 -1.90
C GLY A 302 9.82 -8.13 -1.38
N ALA A 303 8.87 -7.97 -0.45
CA ALA A 303 8.49 -6.68 0.09
C ALA A 303 8.54 -6.65 1.64
N ILE A 304 7.63 -7.34 2.35
CA ILE A 304 7.47 -7.22 3.81
C ILE A 304 8.79 -7.38 4.58
N ARG A 305 9.60 -8.39 4.24
CA ARG A 305 10.89 -8.67 4.90
C ARG A 305 12.07 -7.87 4.34
N SER A 306 11.86 -7.17 3.22
CA SER A 306 12.92 -6.46 2.48
C SER A 306 12.94 -4.96 2.74
N MET A 307 12.07 -4.46 3.63
CA MET A 307 11.99 -3.03 3.95
C MET A 307 13.33 -2.51 4.48
N PRO A 308 13.84 -1.38 3.93
CA PRO A 308 15.10 -0.79 4.38
C PRO A 308 14.97 -0.21 5.79
N THR A 309 16.09 -0.20 6.52
CA THR A 309 16.17 0.48 7.80
C THR A 309 16.29 2.00 7.60
N LYS A 310 16.04 2.75 8.66
CA LYS A 310 16.23 4.21 8.65
C LYS A 310 17.65 4.59 8.29
N GLU A 311 18.64 3.88 8.86
CA GLU A 311 20.07 4.11 8.65
C GLU A 311 20.46 3.87 7.17
N GLU A 312 19.94 2.80 6.54
CA GLU A 312 20.19 2.53 5.12
C GLU A 312 19.66 3.67 4.24
N VAL A 313 18.47 4.18 4.55
CA VAL A 313 17.87 5.32 3.83
C VAL A 313 18.71 6.58 4.04
N GLU A 314 19.14 6.87 5.28
CA GLU A 314 19.97 8.05 5.61
C GLU A 314 21.34 8.00 4.92
N ILE A 315 21.97 6.81 4.84
CA ILE A 315 23.22 6.63 4.07
C ILE A 315 23.02 6.96 2.59
N LEU A 316 21.93 6.48 1.97
CA LEU A 316 21.65 6.81 0.57
C LEU A 316 21.39 8.31 0.36
N LEU A 317 20.83 8.99 1.37
CA LEU A 317 20.62 10.43 1.37
C LEU A 317 21.91 11.25 1.61
N GLY A 318 23.05 10.59 1.92
CA GLY A 318 24.30 11.25 2.26
C GLY A 318 24.30 11.91 3.63
N LYS A 319 23.54 11.35 4.58
CA LYS A 319 23.38 11.84 5.96
C LYS A 319 24.08 10.92 6.96
#